data_c642db465be0807a1c881be48688c612
#
_entry.id   c642db465be0807a1c881be48688c612
#
_cell.length_a   1.000
_cell.length_b   1.000
_cell.length_c   1.000
_cell.angle_alpha   90.00
_cell.angle_beta   90.00
_cell.angle_gamma   90.00
#
_symmetry.space_group_name_H-M   'P 1'
#
loop_
_entity.id
_entity.type
_entity.pdbx_description
1 polymer ?
#
loop_
_entity_poly.entity_id
_entity_poly.type
_entity_poly.pdbx_seq_one_letter_code
_entity_poly.pdbx_strand_id
1 'polypeptide(L)'
;MIRGILSTIEIALLSALILATRCANYQDVFVAGNIYFVDADCYARMTRAQMCDAQPGLIVRHHAFENFPQGTTPHTTAPLDYLILSLSLLLKPFTAHALDLAGAFVSPLLALLGGWFLWWWSRRMKFQYRWVMLILYAISPILVHGTELGRPDHQSLSMLLVTIAICAEWSRWEATGAATARWAVVSGTAWGLAIWNSAYEALILFVLVIVLLLVLGDKEAPHSGAATAKSRRAGWVCFVLIIAIALLLERRIPSLSILHSSAIFKNWSRTIGELAHVSPANPIWLRWCGYFVLLTPFLIWMSMSGHSRTRQQRTPWLALVLVVPTYGFTIWQARWGYFFVLIFALALPALLAPIKSPAAVWIAFVLSIFPILRDWDERIWPNETQLAARVELRNESAQLRELALSLQSRDVHPFLAPWWLSPSIAYWSGQPGVAGSSHESLNGIEDSARFFLSEDLQEPRKILQNHRVAWVFAYDSERVAQNSAAVLNQELPLHPLCRVLDRTPSQAPPFLIFSAQTAAFKLYRIAVER
;
A
#
# COMPACT_ATOMS: atom_id res chain seq x y z
N MET A 1 -2.59 5.94 -40.79
CA MET A 1 -2.64 7.22 -40.09
C MET A 1 -3.77 7.29 -39.06
N ILE A 2 -5.04 7.14 -39.41
CA ILE A 2 -6.21 7.23 -38.50
C ILE A 2 -6.10 6.29 -37.28
N ARG A 3 -5.70 5.02 -37.45
CA ARG A 3 -5.53 4.06 -36.31
C ARG A 3 -4.44 4.47 -35.33
N GLY A 4 -3.39 5.13 -35.80
CA GLY A 4 -2.33 5.67 -34.90
C GLY A 4 -2.86 6.82 -34.06
N ILE A 5 -3.55 7.77 -34.67
CA ILE A 5 -4.15 8.93 -34.00
C ILE A 5 -5.15 8.46 -32.92
N LEU A 6 -6.05 7.54 -33.25
CA LEU A 6 -7.00 6.98 -32.27
C LEU A 6 -6.30 6.31 -31.08
N SER A 7 -5.21 5.58 -31.34
CA SER A 7 -4.42 4.95 -30.26
C SER A 7 -3.75 5.99 -29.34
N THR A 8 -3.25 7.07 -29.90
CA THR A 8 -2.65 8.16 -29.13
C THR A 8 -3.71 8.85 -28.26
N ILE A 9 -4.90 9.12 -28.83
CA ILE A 9 -6.02 9.70 -28.06
C ILE A 9 -6.45 8.76 -26.93
N GLU A 10 -6.60 7.46 -27.18
CA GLU A 10 -6.94 6.48 -26.14
C GLU A 10 -5.94 6.48 -24.98
N ILE A 11 -4.63 6.46 -25.29
CA ILE A 11 -3.58 6.51 -24.26
C ILE A 11 -3.63 7.84 -23.49
N ALA A 12 -3.79 8.96 -24.20
CA ALA A 12 -3.84 10.28 -23.57
C ALA A 12 -5.04 10.40 -22.61
N LEU A 13 -6.24 9.97 -23.03
CA LEU A 13 -7.44 9.99 -22.19
C LEU A 13 -7.29 9.07 -20.97
N LEU A 14 -6.76 7.86 -21.16
CA LEU A 14 -6.50 6.93 -20.05
C LEU A 14 -5.47 7.51 -19.07
N SER A 15 -4.39 8.11 -19.58
CA SER A 15 -3.35 8.75 -18.76
C SER A 15 -3.93 9.92 -17.96
N ALA A 16 -4.71 10.78 -18.60
CA ALA A 16 -5.37 11.90 -17.94
C ALA A 16 -6.32 11.42 -16.83
N LEU A 17 -7.12 10.38 -17.09
CA LEU A 17 -8.03 9.82 -16.09
C LEU A 17 -7.26 9.20 -14.91
N ILE A 18 -6.21 8.43 -15.17
CA ILE A 18 -5.38 7.83 -14.11
C ILE A 18 -4.72 8.92 -13.27
N LEU A 19 -4.07 9.88 -13.88
CA LEU A 19 -3.38 10.95 -13.14
C LEU A 19 -4.36 11.84 -12.39
N ALA A 20 -5.49 12.21 -12.98
CA ALA A 20 -6.52 13.00 -12.29
C ALA A 20 -7.02 12.31 -11.02
N THR A 21 -7.28 11.00 -11.08
CA THR A 21 -7.75 10.26 -9.90
C THR A 21 -6.64 10.03 -8.86
N ARG A 22 -5.40 9.72 -9.29
CA ARG A 22 -4.27 9.49 -8.35
C ARG A 22 -3.74 10.76 -7.71
N CYS A 23 -3.90 11.90 -8.37
CA CYS A 23 -3.46 13.19 -7.85
C CYS A 23 -4.61 14.04 -7.26
N ALA A 24 -5.80 13.46 -7.06
CA ALA A 24 -6.96 14.20 -6.52
C ALA A 24 -6.71 14.73 -5.09
N ASN A 25 -5.81 14.11 -4.33
CA ASN A 25 -5.39 14.52 -2.99
C ASN A 25 -4.22 15.52 -2.98
N TYR A 26 -3.90 16.17 -4.10
CA TYR A 26 -2.71 17.03 -4.23
C TYR A 26 -2.64 18.14 -3.17
N GLN A 27 -3.78 18.67 -2.71
CA GLN A 27 -3.83 19.69 -1.68
C GLN A 27 -3.43 19.17 -0.29
N ASP A 28 -3.53 17.85 -0.04
CA ASP A 28 -3.13 17.23 1.21
C ASP A 28 -1.63 16.89 1.20
N VAL A 29 -1.06 16.74 0.00
CA VAL A 29 0.37 16.42 -0.20
C VAL A 29 1.21 17.69 -0.32
N PHE A 30 0.73 18.71 -1.03
CA PHE A 30 1.46 19.98 -1.21
C PHE A 30 0.85 21.07 -0.32
N VAL A 31 1.39 21.23 0.89
CA VAL A 31 0.89 22.18 1.88
C VAL A 31 1.96 23.24 2.15
N ALA A 32 1.65 24.51 1.92
CA ALA A 32 2.53 25.65 2.20
C ALA A 32 3.96 25.48 1.64
N GLY A 33 4.08 24.96 0.41
CA GLY A 33 5.37 24.75 -0.27
C GLY A 33 6.17 23.53 0.21
N ASN A 34 5.62 22.73 1.12
CA ASN A 34 6.24 21.50 1.60
C ASN A 34 5.47 20.28 1.11
N ILE A 35 6.14 19.11 1.12
CA ILE A 35 5.57 17.83 0.70
C ILE A 35 5.29 17.00 1.94
N TYR A 36 4.07 16.46 2.00
CA TYR A 36 3.59 15.58 3.06
C TYR A 36 3.19 14.23 2.49
N PHE A 37 3.45 13.16 3.23
CA PHE A 37 3.08 11.80 2.84
C PHE A 37 1.80 11.38 3.54
N VAL A 38 1.09 10.41 2.96
CA VAL A 38 -0.29 10.09 3.33
C VAL A 38 -0.39 9.44 4.71
N ASP A 39 0.57 8.60 5.08
CA ASP A 39 0.54 7.85 6.33
C ASP A 39 1.93 7.55 6.91
N ALA A 40 1.94 6.91 8.07
CA ALA A 40 3.14 6.55 8.81
C ALA A 40 4.10 5.63 8.02
N ASP A 41 3.56 4.64 7.30
CA ASP A 41 4.38 3.69 6.52
C ASP A 41 5.09 4.38 5.36
N CYS A 42 4.45 5.41 4.78
CA CYS A 42 5.05 6.25 3.76
C CYS A 42 6.25 7.04 4.30
N TYR A 43 6.14 7.61 5.50
CA TYR A 43 7.26 8.29 6.16
C TYR A 43 8.39 7.33 6.54
N ALA A 44 8.06 6.15 7.08
CA ALA A 44 9.05 5.11 7.36
C ALA A 44 9.82 4.68 6.09
N ARG A 45 9.11 4.57 4.96
CA ARG A 45 9.71 4.31 3.65
C ARG A 45 10.64 5.43 3.22
N MET A 46 10.21 6.68 3.36
CA MET A 46 11.01 7.83 2.97
C MET A 46 12.23 8.01 3.86
N THR A 47 12.18 7.68 5.16
CA THR A 47 13.35 7.62 6.03
C THR A 47 14.38 6.63 5.50
N ARG A 48 13.96 5.44 5.05
CA ARG A 48 14.88 4.47 4.40
C ARG A 48 15.46 5.01 3.09
N ALA A 49 14.63 5.67 2.28
CA ALA A 49 15.12 6.31 1.05
C ALA A 49 16.16 7.40 1.34
N GLN A 50 15.99 8.19 2.41
CA GLN A 50 17.01 9.14 2.89
C GLN A 50 18.31 8.44 3.31
N MET A 51 18.23 7.32 4.05
CA MET A 51 19.40 6.52 4.41
C MET A 51 20.16 6.04 3.17
N CYS A 52 19.44 5.55 2.16
CA CYS A 52 20.03 5.10 0.91
C CYS A 52 20.59 6.27 0.05
N ASP A 53 19.97 7.45 0.06
CA ASP A 53 20.49 8.66 -0.63
C ASP A 53 21.77 9.17 0.04
N ALA A 54 21.83 9.13 1.39
CA ALA A 54 23.01 9.50 2.16
C ALA A 54 24.17 8.49 1.97
N GLN A 55 23.86 7.21 1.77
CA GLN A 55 24.84 6.15 1.53
C GLN A 55 24.48 5.31 0.30
N PRO A 56 24.89 5.72 -0.91
CA PRO A 56 24.60 5.00 -2.13
C PRO A 56 25.08 3.53 -2.08
N GLY A 57 24.20 2.61 -2.48
CA GLY A 57 24.44 1.17 -2.40
C GLY A 57 24.02 0.51 -1.07
N LEU A 58 23.57 1.28 -0.10
CA LEU A 58 23.01 0.75 1.15
C LEU A 58 21.72 -0.02 0.86
N ILE A 59 21.63 -1.26 1.31
CA ILE A 59 20.37 -1.98 1.46
C ILE A 59 20.01 -1.97 2.93
N VAL A 60 18.91 -1.31 3.28
CA VAL A 60 18.50 -1.14 4.68
C VAL A 60 18.02 -2.47 5.26
N ARG A 61 18.93 -3.17 5.92
CA ARG A 61 18.68 -4.43 6.64
C ARG A 61 18.32 -4.22 8.09
N HIS A 62 18.72 -3.07 8.63
CA HIS A 62 18.45 -2.62 9.98
C HIS A 62 18.01 -1.17 9.94
N HIS A 63 16.83 -0.90 10.45
CA HIS A 63 16.22 0.43 10.50
C HIS A 63 16.37 1.00 11.92
N ALA A 64 17.37 1.84 12.09
CA ALA A 64 17.73 2.39 13.40
C ALA A 64 16.77 3.48 13.92
N PHE A 65 15.88 4.00 13.06
CA PHE A 65 14.97 5.09 13.38
C PHE A 65 13.64 4.63 14.02
N GLU A 66 13.42 3.33 14.14
CA GLU A 66 12.26 2.74 14.78
C GLU A 66 12.69 1.76 15.88
N ASN A 67 11.87 1.61 16.93
CA ASN A 67 12.12 0.69 18.06
C ASN A 67 13.50 0.92 18.71
N PHE A 68 13.87 2.18 18.88
CA PHE A 68 15.16 2.54 19.47
C PHE A 68 15.27 2.06 20.95
N PRO A 69 16.42 1.54 21.43
CA PRO A 69 17.72 1.49 20.75
C PRO A 69 17.93 0.24 19.85
N GLN A 70 17.04 -0.75 19.89
CA GLN A 70 17.23 -2.03 19.21
C GLN A 70 17.14 -1.92 17.68
N GLY A 71 16.36 -0.97 17.18
CA GLY A 71 16.03 -0.88 15.78
C GLY A 71 15.09 -1.99 15.30
N THR A 72 14.80 -2.02 14.01
CA THR A 72 13.95 -3.04 13.37
C THR A 72 14.65 -3.67 12.17
N THR A 73 14.22 -4.88 11.79
CA THR A 73 14.54 -5.49 10.51
C THR A 73 13.31 -5.34 9.59
N PRO A 74 13.29 -4.39 8.65
CA PRO A 74 12.08 -4.09 7.87
C PRO A 74 11.59 -5.31 7.09
N HIS A 75 10.28 -5.59 7.08
CA HIS A 75 9.68 -6.65 6.26
C HIS A 75 9.67 -6.29 4.76
N THR A 76 9.68 -5.01 4.45
CA THR A 76 9.77 -4.49 3.10
C THR A 76 11.23 -4.38 2.64
N THR A 77 11.47 -4.47 1.34
CA THR A 77 12.78 -4.65 0.75
C THR A 77 13.17 -3.51 -0.20
N ALA A 78 14.39 -3.55 -0.72
CA ALA A 78 15.03 -2.48 -1.45
C ALA A 78 14.40 -2.04 -2.80
N PRO A 79 13.64 -2.84 -3.57
CA PRO A 79 13.23 -2.45 -4.92
C PRO A 79 12.53 -1.09 -5.01
N LEU A 80 11.57 -0.81 -4.13
CA LEU A 80 10.87 0.47 -4.16
C LEU A 80 11.76 1.62 -3.66
N ASP A 81 12.60 1.40 -2.65
CA ASP A 81 13.54 2.41 -2.14
C ASP A 81 14.46 2.88 -3.26
N TYR A 82 15.01 1.94 -4.06
CA TYR A 82 15.86 2.26 -5.20
C TYR A 82 15.11 2.84 -6.40
N LEU A 83 13.85 2.50 -6.58
CA LEU A 83 13.01 3.15 -7.59
C LEU A 83 12.77 4.64 -7.25
N ILE A 84 12.48 4.95 -5.98
CA ILE A 84 12.37 6.33 -5.48
C ILE A 84 13.70 7.08 -5.70
N LEU A 85 14.83 6.47 -5.33
CA LEU A 85 16.14 7.06 -5.54
C LEU A 85 16.45 7.32 -7.02
N SER A 86 16.12 6.38 -7.89
CA SER A 86 16.32 6.53 -9.33
C SER A 86 15.52 7.71 -9.87
N LEU A 87 14.27 7.85 -9.44
CA LEU A 87 13.44 9.00 -9.80
C LEU A 87 13.98 10.30 -9.19
N SER A 88 14.46 10.27 -7.94
CA SER A 88 15.11 11.41 -7.28
C SER A 88 16.33 11.89 -8.06
N LEU A 89 17.19 10.97 -8.50
CA LEU A 89 18.37 11.32 -9.30
C LEU A 89 18.00 12.03 -10.60
N LEU A 90 16.90 11.62 -11.25
CA LEU A 90 16.40 12.29 -12.45
C LEU A 90 15.85 13.71 -12.14
N LEU A 91 15.35 13.94 -10.94
CA LEU A 91 14.77 15.21 -10.51
C LEU A 91 15.82 16.18 -9.90
N LYS A 92 16.93 15.67 -9.37
CA LYS A 92 17.99 16.49 -8.71
C LYS A 92 18.47 17.70 -9.54
N PRO A 93 18.60 17.64 -10.88
CA PRO A 93 18.99 18.81 -11.67
C PRO A 93 17.96 19.95 -11.68
N PHE A 94 16.70 19.67 -11.31
CA PHE A 94 15.57 20.60 -11.46
C PHE A 94 15.06 21.16 -10.13
N THR A 95 15.33 20.46 -9.00
CA THR A 95 14.78 20.84 -7.69
C THR A 95 15.61 20.35 -6.52
N ALA A 96 15.64 21.15 -5.45
CA ALA A 96 16.23 20.74 -4.16
C ALA A 96 15.37 19.69 -3.42
N HIS A 97 14.07 19.62 -3.70
CA HIS A 97 13.13 18.67 -3.10
C HIS A 97 12.97 17.36 -3.93
N ALA A 98 14.03 16.96 -4.62
CA ALA A 98 13.99 15.84 -5.57
C ALA A 98 13.55 14.51 -4.94
N LEU A 99 14.03 14.21 -3.72
CA LEU A 99 13.67 12.98 -3.02
C LEU A 99 12.21 12.97 -2.59
N ASP A 100 11.73 14.08 -2.04
CA ASP A 100 10.33 14.20 -1.61
C ASP A 100 9.36 14.13 -2.79
N LEU A 101 9.69 14.81 -3.90
CA LEU A 101 8.91 14.71 -5.14
C LEU A 101 8.93 13.30 -5.73
N ALA A 102 10.09 12.64 -5.72
CA ALA A 102 10.18 11.26 -6.17
C ALA A 102 9.30 10.34 -5.33
N GLY A 103 9.31 10.47 -4.00
CA GLY A 103 8.42 9.75 -3.10
C GLY A 103 6.95 10.05 -3.36
N ALA A 104 6.60 11.32 -3.57
CA ALA A 104 5.22 11.71 -3.84
C ALA A 104 4.67 11.14 -5.15
N PHE A 105 5.48 11.12 -6.22
CA PHE A 105 5.02 10.74 -7.56
C PHE A 105 5.28 9.29 -7.94
N VAL A 106 6.09 8.52 -7.21
CA VAL A 106 6.42 7.13 -7.59
C VAL A 106 5.18 6.27 -7.78
N SER A 107 4.20 6.35 -6.89
CA SER A 107 2.99 5.52 -6.93
C SER A 107 2.03 5.91 -8.06
N PRO A 108 1.71 7.20 -8.33
CA PRO A 108 1.00 7.61 -9.55
C PRO A 108 1.67 7.18 -10.85
N LEU A 109 3.01 7.24 -10.92
CA LEU A 109 3.75 6.81 -12.10
C LEU A 109 3.68 5.29 -12.30
N LEU A 110 3.74 4.49 -11.23
CA LEU A 110 3.53 3.04 -11.29
C LEU A 110 2.12 2.70 -11.73
N ALA A 111 1.10 3.44 -11.25
CA ALA A 111 -0.28 3.27 -11.71
C ALA A 111 -0.43 3.61 -13.21
N LEU A 112 0.22 4.66 -13.68
CA LEU A 112 0.23 5.05 -15.09
C LEU A 112 0.86 3.96 -15.96
N LEU A 113 2.01 3.42 -15.56
CA LEU A 113 2.67 2.30 -16.24
C LEU A 113 1.78 1.05 -16.26
N GLY A 114 1.09 0.75 -15.14
CA GLY A 114 0.11 -0.33 -15.07
C GLY A 114 -1.06 -0.12 -16.05
N GLY A 115 -1.58 1.09 -16.14
CA GLY A 115 -2.64 1.45 -17.10
C GLY A 115 -2.20 1.31 -18.56
N TRP A 116 -1.00 1.75 -18.91
CA TRP A 116 -0.43 1.58 -20.25
C TRP A 116 -0.20 0.11 -20.60
N PHE A 117 0.33 -0.68 -19.63
CA PHE A 117 0.47 -2.12 -19.81
C PHE A 117 -0.89 -2.80 -20.05
N LEU A 118 -1.92 -2.50 -19.25
CA LEU A 118 -3.26 -3.04 -19.38
C LEU A 118 -3.91 -2.63 -20.71
N TRP A 119 -3.75 -1.38 -21.14
CA TRP A 119 -4.22 -0.91 -22.44
C TRP A 119 -3.57 -1.70 -23.59
N TRP A 120 -2.25 -1.84 -23.58
CA TRP A 120 -1.51 -2.60 -24.57
C TRP A 120 -1.89 -4.08 -24.56
N TRP A 121 -1.92 -4.69 -23.37
CA TRP A 121 -2.24 -6.10 -23.19
C TRP A 121 -3.66 -6.44 -23.63
N SER A 122 -4.66 -5.67 -23.24
CA SER A 122 -6.06 -5.90 -23.60
C SER A 122 -6.33 -5.77 -25.10
N ARG A 123 -5.60 -4.89 -25.80
CA ARG A 123 -5.62 -4.81 -27.27
C ARG A 123 -5.04 -6.06 -27.91
N ARG A 124 -3.93 -6.54 -27.37
CA ARG A 124 -3.29 -7.78 -27.85
C ARG A 124 -4.21 -9.00 -27.65
N MET A 125 -4.91 -9.08 -26.53
CA MET A 125 -5.88 -10.11 -26.21
C MET A 125 -7.20 -9.94 -26.98
N LYS A 126 -7.38 -8.83 -27.69
CA LYS A 126 -8.58 -8.49 -28.48
C LYS A 126 -9.86 -8.49 -27.64
N PHE A 127 -9.81 -8.04 -26.39
CA PHE A 127 -11.00 -7.95 -25.55
C PHE A 127 -12.00 -6.92 -26.11
N GLN A 128 -13.24 -7.36 -26.30
CA GLN A 128 -14.32 -6.52 -26.81
C GLN A 128 -14.64 -5.37 -25.86
N TYR A 129 -14.71 -5.64 -24.55
CA TYR A 129 -15.09 -4.67 -23.51
C TYR A 129 -13.88 -4.20 -22.67
N ARG A 130 -12.70 -4.03 -23.30
CA ARG A 130 -11.46 -3.64 -22.61
C ARG A 130 -11.58 -2.34 -21.80
N TRP A 131 -12.39 -1.39 -22.26
CA TRP A 131 -12.58 -0.10 -21.59
C TRP A 131 -13.30 -0.21 -20.26
N VAL A 132 -14.15 -1.22 -20.06
CA VAL A 132 -14.76 -1.52 -18.76
C VAL A 132 -13.66 -1.78 -17.71
N MET A 133 -12.68 -2.61 -18.06
CA MET A 133 -11.52 -2.89 -17.22
C MET A 133 -10.65 -1.64 -16.97
N LEU A 134 -10.32 -0.91 -18.05
CA LEU A 134 -9.44 0.25 -17.99
C LEU A 134 -10.03 1.40 -17.17
N ILE A 135 -11.32 1.67 -17.35
CA ILE A 135 -12.04 2.69 -16.57
C ILE A 135 -12.10 2.26 -15.09
N LEU A 136 -12.51 1.03 -14.80
CA LEU A 136 -12.56 0.55 -13.41
C LEU A 136 -11.18 0.60 -12.74
N TYR A 137 -10.12 0.20 -13.45
CA TYR A 137 -8.74 0.35 -12.97
C TYR A 137 -8.40 1.82 -12.65
N ALA A 138 -8.84 2.74 -13.50
CA ALA A 138 -8.55 4.16 -13.34
C ALA A 138 -9.33 4.79 -12.18
N ILE A 139 -10.62 4.44 -11.98
CA ILE A 139 -11.50 5.18 -11.06
C ILE A 139 -11.81 4.46 -9.75
N SER A 140 -11.51 3.16 -9.59
CA SER A 140 -11.82 2.44 -8.35
C SER A 140 -11.11 3.06 -7.16
N PRO A 141 -11.83 3.50 -6.10
CA PRO A 141 -11.25 4.20 -4.96
C PRO A 141 -10.18 3.38 -4.21
N ILE A 142 -10.33 2.06 -4.12
CA ILE A 142 -9.31 1.22 -3.46
C ILE A 142 -8.04 1.12 -4.30
N LEU A 143 -8.13 1.01 -5.64
CA LEU A 143 -6.95 1.00 -6.51
C LEU A 143 -6.26 2.37 -6.53
N VAL A 144 -7.05 3.45 -6.43
CA VAL A 144 -6.52 4.81 -6.27
C VAL A 144 -5.79 4.93 -4.95
N HIS A 145 -6.41 4.53 -3.84
CA HIS A 145 -5.81 4.59 -2.50
C HIS A 145 -4.44 3.88 -2.44
N GLY A 146 -4.28 2.70 -3.05
CA GLY A 146 -2.99 2.00 -3.10
C GLY A 146 -1.92 2.65 -4.00
N THR A 147 -2.28 3.68 -4.79
CA THR A 147 -1.39 4.29 -5.78
C THR A 147 -1.53 5.82 -5.87
N GLU A 148 -2.11 6.48 -4.86
CA GLU A 148 -2.32 7.92 -4.84
C GLU A 148 -1.04 8.72 -4.62
N LEU A 149 -1.09 9.99 -4.89
CA LEU A 149 0.01 10.93 -4.68
C LEU A 149 0.40 10.98 -3.20
N GLY A 150 1.69 11.01 -2.92
CA GLY A 150 2.19 11.03 -1.55
C GLY A 150 2.15 9.69 -0.83
N ARG A 151 1.91 8.58 -1.56
CA ARG A 151 1.91 7.20 -1.01
C ARG A 151 3.06 6.37 -1.58
N PRO A 152 4.32 6.60 -1.19
CA PRO A 152 5.48 5.78 -1.57
C PRO A 152 5.47 4.43 -0.84
N ASP A 153 4.44 3.61 -1.07
CA ASP A 153 4.29 2.34 -0.38
C ASP A 153 4.45 1.15 -1.34
N HIS A 154 4.91 0.02 -0.77
CA HIS A 154 5.21 -1.22 -1.51
C HIS A 154 4.00 -1.76 -2.30
N GLN A 155 2.76 -1.47 -1.86
CA GLN A 155 1.55 -1.90 -2.55
C GLN A 155 1.49 -1.40 -3.98
N SER A 156 1.94 -0.18 -4.28
CA SER A 156 1.90 0.39 -5.62
C SER A 156 2.73 -0.43 -6.63
N LEU A 157 3.94 -0.81 -6.25
CA LEU A 157 4.81 -1.65 -7.08
C LEU A 157 4.30 -3.11 -7.12
N SER A 158 3.82 -3.64 -6.01
CA SER A 158 3.22 -4.99 -5.95
C SER A 158 2.00 -5.11 -6.86
N MET A 159 1.10 -4.11 -6.88
CA MET A 159 -0.06 -4.09 -7.79
C MET A 159 0.38 -4.12 -9.26
N LEU A 160 1.38 -3.33 -9.65
CA LEU A 160 1.91 -3.35 -11.02
C LEU A 160 2.49 -4.72 -11.38
N LEU A 161 3.36 -5.26 -10.54
CA LEU A 161 4.06 -6.52 -10.81
C LEU A 161 3.09 -7.72 -10.83
N VAL A 162 2.14 -7.78 -9.91
CA VAL A 162 1.08 -8.82 -9.88
C VAL A 162 0.18 -8.68 -11.11
N THR A 163 -0.17 -7.46 -11.54
CA THR A 163 -0.91 -7.25 -12.79
C THR A 163 -0.16 -7.85 -13.99
N ILE A 164 1.12 -7.54 -14.12
CA ILE A 164 1.96 -8.06 -15.21
C ILE A 164 2.04 -9.60 -15.12
N ALA A 165 2.24 -10.15 -13.92
CA ALA A 165 2.38 -11.58 -13.70
C ALA A 165 1.10 -12.35 -14.09
N ILE A 166 -0.08 -11.92 -13.62
CA ILE A 166 -1.38 -12.55 -13.94
C ILE A 166 -1.68 -12.43 -15.44
N CYS A 167 -1.48 -11.25 -16.03
CA CYS A 167 -1.68 -11.05 -17.47
C CYS A 167 -0.71 -11.90 -18.32
N ALA A 168 0.52 -12.10 -17.83
CA ALA A 168 1.49 -12.96 -18.51
C ALA A 168 1.10 -14.44 -18.42
N GLU A 169 0.61 -14.92 -17.26
CA GLU A 169 0.08 -16.28 -17.12
C GLU A 169 -1.11 -16.51 -18.05
N TRP A 170 -2.03 -15.56 -18.10
CA TRP A 170 -3.18 -15.60 -19.02
C TRP A 170 -2.72 -15.67 -20.48
N SER A 171 -1.80 -14.77 -20.88
CA SER A 171 -1.27 -14.73 -22.24
C SER A 171 -0.51 -16.02 -22.59
N ARG A 172 0.18 -16.62 -21.64
CA ARG A 172 0.90 -17.89 -21.83
C ARG A 172 -0.05 -19.05 -22.17
N TRP A 173 -1.23 -19.06 -21.58
CA TRP A 173 -2.24 -20.09 -21.88
C TRP A 173 -2.79 -19.99 -23.30
N GLU A 174 -2.89 -18.79 -23.85
CA GLU A 174 -3.37 -18.57 -25.20
C GLU A 174 -2.28 -18.64 -26.26
N ALA A 175 -1.03 -18.46 -25.87
CA ALA A 175 0.09 -18.40 -26.78
C ALA A 175 0.51 -19.79 -27.28
N THR A 176 1.07 -19.83 -28.49
CA THR A 176 1.69 -21.02 -29.08
C THR A 176 3.14 -20.74 -29.46
N GLY A 177 3.95 -21.80 -29.49
CA GLY A 177 5.35 -21.71 -29.94
C GLY A 177 6.23 -20.79 -29.09
N ALA A 178 7.06 -19.98 -29.72
CA ALA A 178 8.02 -19.08 -29.05
C ALA A 178 7.34 -18.01 -28.17
N ALA A 179 6.09 -17.64 -28.46
CA ALA A 179 5.36 -16.67 -27.65
C ALA A 179 5.07 -17.19 -26.24
N THR A 180 4.82 -18.50 -26.09
CA THR A 180 4.62 -19.15 -24.79
C THR A 180 5.85 -18.99 -23.88
N ALA A 181 7.05 -19.18 -24.44
CA ALA A 181 8.30 -19.01 -23.69
C ALA A 181 8.53 -17.56 -23.25
N ARG A 182 8.25 -16.58 -24.12
CA ARG A 182 8.36 -15.16 -23.77
C ARG A 182 7.44 -14.79 -22.61
N TRP A 183 6.18 -15.22 -22.65
CA TRP A 183 5.22 -14.96 -21.56
C TRP A 183 5.59 -15.70 -20.27
N ALA A 184 6.16 -16.90 -20.36
CA ALA A 184 6.66 -17.60 -19.18
C ALA A 184 7.83 -16.83 -18.52
N VAL A 185 8.76 -16.26 -19.31
CA VAL A 185 9.83 -15.41 -18.80
C VAL A 185 9.26 -14.15 -18.12
N VAL A 186 8.33 -13.46 -18.78
CA VAL A 186 7.67 -12.26 -18.21
C VAL A 186 6.97 -12.60 -16.89
N SER A 187 6.23 -13.71 -16.83
CA SER A 187 5.55 -14.15 -15.62
C SER A 187 6.55 -14.47 -14.51
N GLY A 188 7.56 -15.30 -14.77
CA GLY A 188 8.58 -15.66 -13.78
C GLY A 188 9.33 -14.45 -13.24
N THR A 189 9.68 -13.50 -14.12
CA THR A 189 10.32 -12.24 -13.74
C THR A 189 9.39 -11.40 -12.86
N ALA A 190 8.15 -11.21 -13.27
CA ALA A 190 7.19 -10.36 -12.53
C ALA A 190 6.85 -10.95 -11.16
N TRP A 191 6.64 -12.28 -11.05
CA TRP A 191 6.44 -12.94 -9.75
C TRP A 191 7.68 -12.85 -8.86
N GLY A 192 8.88 -13.07 -9.40
CA GLY A 192 10.12 -12.94 -8.65
C GLY A 192 10.32 -11.53 -8.08
N LEU A 193 10.08 -10.50 -8.90
CA LEU A 193 10.16 -9.10 -8.46
C LEU A 193 9.05 -8.73 -7.48
N ALA A 194 7.82 -9.24 -7.65
CA ALA A 194 6.72 -8.98 -6.73
C ALA A 194 7.02 -9.56 -5.33
N ILE A 195 7.50 -10.80 -5.26
CA ILE A 195 7.91 -11.45 -4.00
C ILE A 195 9.12 -10.74 -3.38
N TRP A 196 10.07 -10.28 -4.20
CA TRP A 196 11.18 -9.47 -3.69
C TRP A 196 10.70 -8.15 -3.10
N ASN A 197 9.76 -7.44 -3.76
CA ASN A 197 9.24 -6.16 -3.26
C ASN A 197 8.46 -6.30 -1.95
N SER A 198 7.54 -7.28 -1.89
CA SER A 198 6.77 -7.64 -0.69
C SER A 198 6.37 -9.11 -0.77
N ALA A 199 6.84 -9.90 0.17
CA ALA A 199 6.65 -11.34 0.11
C ALA A 199 5.21 -11.77 0.43
N TYR A 200 4.50 -11.06 1.30
CA TYR A 200 3.24 -11.54 1.88
C TYR A 200 2.15 -11.81 0.84
N GLU A 201 1.63 -10.76 0.20
CA GLU A 201 0.53 -10.90 -0.75
C GLU A 201 0.96 -11.58 -2.04
N ALA A 202 2.16 -11.23 -2.52
CA ALA A 202 2.69 -11.78 -3.76
C ALA A 202 2.91 -13.29 -3.68
N LEU A 203 3.41 -13.81 -2.55
CA LEU A 203 3.62 -15.24 -2.34
C LEU A 203 2.29 -16.00 -2.30
N ILE A 204 1.29 -15.48 -1.57
CA ILE A 204 -0.03 -16.11 -1.47
C ILE A 204 -0.69 -16.18 -2.86
N LEU A 205 -0.69 -15.07 -3.61
CA LEU A 205 -1.24 -15.04 -4.98
C LEU A 205 -0.47 -15.96 -5.93
N PHE A 206 0.85 -16.01 -5.82
CA PHE A 206 1.67 -16.91 -6.62
C PHE A 206 1.32 -18.38 -6.34
N VAL A 207 1.19 -18.77 -5.06
CA VAL A 207 0.80 -20.13 -4.67
C VAL A 207 -0.60 -20.46 -5.21
N LEU A 208 -1.56 -19.54 -5.11
CA LEU A 208 -2.89 -19.74 -5.69
C LEU A 208 -2.82 -19.98 -7.21
N VAL A 209 -2.04 -19.17 -7.93
CA VAL A 209 -1.85 -19.36 -9.38
C VAL A 209 -1.23 -20.73 -9.67
N ILE A 210 -0.20 -21.14 -8.93
CA ILE A 210 0.43 -22.46 -9.10
C ILE A 210 -0.57 -23.60 -8.83
N VAL A 211 -1.32 -23.54 -7.72
CA VAL A 211 -2.35 -24.54 -7.39
C VAL A 211 -3.38 -24.64 -8.50
N LEU A 212 -3.85 -23.50 -9.02
CA LEU A 212 -4.79 -23.46 -10.13
C LEU A 212 -4.24 -24.08 -11.40
N LEU A 213 -2.97 -23.78 -11.73
CA LEU A 213 -2.29 -24.36 -12.88
C LEU A 213 -2.11 -25.87 -12.74
N LEU A 214 -1.94 -26.38 -11.52
CA LEU A 214 -1.85 -27.82 -11.25
C LEU A 214 -3.22 -28.51 -11.31
N VAL A 215 -4.26 -27.89 -10.75
CA VAL A 215 -5.63 -28.45 -10.70
C VAL A 215 -6.31 -28.41 -12.06
N LEU A 216 -6.25 -27.27 -12.77
CA LEU A 216 -6.82 -27.12 -14.10
C LEU A 216 -5.98 -27.84 -15.18
N GLY A 217 -4.78 -28.20 -14.83
CA GLY A 217 -3.80 -29.07 -15.45
C GLY A 217 -3.78 -29.19 -16.97
N ASP A 218 -2.77 -29.83 -17.49
CA ASP A 218 -2.51 -30.12 -18.91
C ASP A 218 -3.63 -30.89 -19.66
N LYS A 219 -4.73 -31.21 -19.01
CA LYS A 219 -5.88 -31.93 -19.62
C LYS A 219 -6.51 -31.20 -20.80
N GLU A 220 -6.23 -29.88 -20.92
CA GLU A 220 -6.86 -29.04 -21.94
C GLU A 220 -5.89 -28.41 -22.95
N ALA A 221 -4.58 -28.70 -22.88
CA ALA A 221 -3.62 -28.19 -23.87
C ALA A 221 -3.48 -29.20 -25.03
N PRO A 222 -4.20 -29.02 -26.16
CA PRO A 222 -4.23 -30.01 -27.24
C PRO A 222 -2.91 -30.20 -27.98
N HIS A 223 -1.85 -29.45 -27.66
CA HIS A 223 -0.56 -29.48 -28.34
C HIS A 223 0.64 -29.41 -27.36
N SER A 224 0.51 -29.94 -26.14
CA SER A 224 1.57 -29.87 -25.13
C SER A 224 2.60 -30.99 -25.28
N GLY A 225 3.50 -30.82 -26.24
CA GLY A 225 4.72 -31.63 -26.34
C GLY A 225 5.89 -30.99 -25.57
N ALA A 226 7.10 -31.51 -25.78
CA ALA A 226 8.36 -31.06 -25.18
C ALA A 226 8.60 -29.53 -25.23
N ALA A 227 7.99 -28.80 -26.18
CA ALA A 227 8.10 -27.36 -26.32
C ALA A 227 7.46 -26.58 -25.16
N THR A 228 6.35 -27.06 -24.58
CA THR A 228 5.68 -26.41 -23.43
C THR A 228 6.46 -26.63 -22.15
N ALA A 229 7.04 -27.82 -21.96
CA ALA A 229 7.91 -28.11 -20.81
C ALA A 229 9.17 -27.23 -20.84
N LYS A 230 9.80 -27.05 -22.00
CA LYS A 230 10.96 -26.16 -22.18
C LYS A 230 10.60 -24.70 -21.91
N SER A 231 9.43 -24.24 -22.33
CA SER A 231 8.98 -22.86 -22.09
C SER A 231 8.71 -22.58 -20.62
N ARG A 232 8.10 -23.52 -19.89
CA ARG A 232 7.91 -23.42 -18.44
C ARG A 232 9.24 -23.33 -17.69
N ARG A 233 10.25 -24.11 -18.10
CA ARG A 233 11.60 -24.06 -17.51
C ARG A 233 12.21 -22.67 -17.59
N ALA A 234 12.06 -21.95 -18.71
CA ALA A 234 12.60 -20.60 -18.86
C ALA A 234 11.98 -19.61 -17.83
N GLY A 235 10.67 -19.67 -17.61
CA GLY A 235 10.00 -18.87 -16.58
C GLY A 235 10.49 -19.18 -15.17
N TRP A 236 10.61 -20.47 -14.84
CA TRP A 236 11.13 -20.90 -13.53
C TRP A 236 12.59 -20.48 -13.33
N VAL A 237 13.44 -20.57 -14.36
CA VAL A 237 14.83 -20.11 -14.29
C VAL A 237 14.88 -18.61 -13.97
N CYS A 238 14.09 -17.78 -14.66
CA CYS A 238 14.01 -16.34 -14.37
C CYS A 238 13.50 -16.06 -12.95
N PHE A 239 12.45 -16.76 -12.51
CA PHE A 239 11.93 -16.64 -11.16
C PHE A 239 12.99 -16.97 -10.11
N VAL A 240 13.62 -18.15 -10.22
CA VAL A 240 14.65 -18.59 -9.26
C VAL A 240 15.86 -17.67 -9.27
N LEU A 241 16.29 -17.20 -10.45
CA LEU A 241 17.39 -16.24 -10.57
C LEU A 241 17.10 -14.93 -9.83
N ILE A 242 15.90 -14.37 -9.99
CA ILE A 242 15.53 -13.13 -9.31
C ILE A 242 15.44 -13.33 -7.79
N ILE A 243 14.86 -14.45 -7.35
CA ILE A 243 14.80 -14.76 -5.91
C ILE A 243 16.23 -14.97 -5.35
N ALA A 244 17.11 -15.65 -6.10
CA ALA A 244 18.51 -15.81 -5.69
C ALA A 244 19.23 -14.45 -5.59
N ILE A 245 19.04 -13.56 -6.57
CA ILE A 245 19.58 -12.20 -6.53
C ILE A 245 19.01 -11.43 -5.33
N ALA A 246 17.70 -11.52 -5.09
CA ALA A 246 17.05 -10.88 -3.95
C ALA A 246 17.68 -11.35 -2.62
N LEU A 247 17.82 -12.66 -2.42
CA LEU A 247 18.43 -13.23 -1.20
C LEU A 247 19.91 -12.83 -1.04
N LEU A 248 20.68 -12.81 -2.14
CA LEU A 248 22.09 -12.39 -2.13
C LEU A 248 22.24 -10.90 -1.77
N LEU A 249 21.36 -10.04 -2.28
CA LEU A 249 21.38 -8.60 -2.01
C LEU A 249 20.82 -8.27 -0.62
N GLU A 250 19.66 -8.79 -0.29
CA GLU A 250 19.00 -8.53 1.00
C GLU A 250 19.76 -9.20 2.17
N ARG A 251 20.35 -10.37 1.96
CA ARG A 251 21.03 -11.20 3.00
C ARG A 251 20.15 -11.46 4.21
N ARG A 252 18.84 -11.51 4.01
CA ARG A 252 17.81 -11.77 5.03
C ARG A 252 16.58 -12.36 4.38
N ILE A 253 15.74 -12.99 5.19
CA ILE A 253 14.38 -13.38 4.79
C ILE A 253 13.43 -12.38 5.47
N PRO A 254 12.61 -11.63 4.71
CA PRO A 254 11.64 -10.70 5.29
C PRO A 254 10.67 -11.45 6.22
N SER A 255 10.32 -10.83 7.36
CA SER A 255 9.31 -11.36 8.25
C SER A 255 7.92 -11.32 7.58
N LEU A 256 7.10 -12.33 7.85
CA LEU A 256 5.71 -12.35 7.40
C LEU A 256 4.81 -12.03 8.59
N SER A 257 4.01 -10.97 8.49
CA SER A 257 3.11 -10.54 9.58
C SER A 257 2.13 -11.62 10.02
N ILE A 258 1.74 -12.51 9.11
CA ILE A 258 0.83 -13.64 9.40
C ILE A 258 1.42 -14.62 10.44
N LEU A 259 2.73 -14.64 10.62
CA LEU A 259 3.40 -15.51 11.58
C LEU A 259 3.42 -14.93 12.99
N HIS A 260 3.00 -13.67 13.18
CA HIS A 260 2.95 -13.02 14.47
C HIS A 260 1.66 -13.40 15.20
N SER A 261 1.80 -14.13 16.30
CA SER A 261 0.69 -14.61 17.15
C SER A 261 0.59 -13.90 18.51
N SER A 262 1.42 -12.87 18.75
CA SER A 262 1.43 -12.17 20.03
C SER A 262 0.10 -11.43 20.29
N ALA A 263 -0.30 -11.33 21.57
CA ALA A 263 -1.50 -10.60 21.96
C ALA A 263 -1.42 -9.12 21.52
N ILE A 264 -0.25 -8.50 21.67
CA ILE A 264 0.00 -7.12 21.26
C ILE A 264 -0.21 -6.94 19.74
N PHE A 265 0.33 -7.84 18.90
CA PHE A 265 0.07 -7.78 17.46
C PHE A 265 -1.42 -7.87 17.14
N LYS A 266 -2.14 -8.80 17.78
CA LYS A 266 -3.58 -8.97 17.57
C LYS A 266 -4.38 -7.74 17.97
N ASN A 267 -4.02 -7.06 19.04
CA ASN A 267 -4.70 -5.86 19.51
C ASN A 267 -4.36 -4.65 18.62
N TRP A 268 -3.07 -4.42 18.39
CA TRP A 268 -2.58 -3.35 17.52
C TRP A 268 -3.14 -3.46 16.09
N SER A 269 -3.21 -4.67 15.52
CA SER A 269 -3.75 -4.88 14.17
C SER A 269 -5.21 -4.45 14.03
N ARG A 270 -5.99 -4.43 15.12
CA ARG A 270 -7.38 -3.93 15.13
C ARG A 270 -7.47 -2.40 14.99
N THR A 271 -6.38 -1.69 15.30
CA THR A 271 -6.31 -0.23 15.14
C THR A 271 -5.92 0.19 13.73
N ILE A 272 -5.55 -0.78 12.86
CA ILE A 272 -5.09 -0.54 11.49
C ILE A 272 -6.23 -0.84 10.51
N GLY A 273 -6.68 0.18 9.80
CA GLY A 273 -7.80 0.07 8.86
C GLY A 273 -7.59 -0.97 7.74
N GLU A 274 -6.36 -1.12 7.24
CA GLU A 274 -6.02 -2.10 6.20
C GLU A 274 -6.12 -3.56 6.69
N LEU A 275 -5.94 -3.81 7.98
CA LEU A 275 -6.06 -5.13 8.59
C LEU A 275 -7.49 -5.41 9.11
N ALA A 276 -8.39 -4.45 9.00
CA ALA A 276 -9.77 -4.58 9.44
C ALA A 276 -10.53 -5.61 8.61
N HIS A 277 -11.47 -6.30 9.27
CA HIS A 277 -12.43 -7.20 8.64
C HIS A 277 -13.45 -6.42 7.80
N VAL A 278 -13.73 -6.88 6.59
CA VAL A 278 -14.75 -6.31 5.72
C VAL A 278 -15.96 -7.22 5.66
N SER A 279 -17.07 -6.85 6.29
CA SER A 279 -18.30 -7.64 6.22
C SER A 279 -18.76 -7.81 4.76
N PRO A 280 -19.25 -9.01 4.36
CA PRO A 280 -19.83 -9.23 3.03
C PRO A 280 -20.98 -8.26 2.70
N ALA A 281 -21.72 -7.80 3.70
CA ALA A 281 -22.81 -6.84 3.55
C ALA A 281 -22.36 -5.37 3.55
N ASN A 282 -21.07 -5.09 3.70
CA ASN A 282 -20.57 -3.71 3.76
C ASN A 282 -20.74 -3.03 2.40
N PRO A 283 -21.35 -1.83 2.34
CA PRO A 283 -21.54 -1.08 1.08
C PRO A 283 -20.22 -0.67 0.42
N ILE A 284 -19.08 -0.81 1.07
CA ILE A 284 -17.76 -0.50 0.52
C ILE A 284 -17.46 -1.30 -0.76
N TRP A 285 -18.01 -2.51 -0.90
CA TRP A 285 -17.88 -3.32 -2.12
C TRP A 285 -18.42 -2.60 -3.35
N LEU A 286 -19.54 -1.88 -3.18
CA LEU A 286 -20.15 -1.10 -4.26
C LEU A 286 -19.32 0.14 -4.59
N ARG A 287 -18.69 0.75 -3.60
CA ARG A 287 -17.77 1.88 -3.81
C ARG A 287 -16.48 1.45 -4.52
N TRP A 288 -16.03 0.21 -4.32
CA TRP A 288 -14.80 -0.31 -4.94
C TRP A 288 -15.01 -0.87 -6.35
N CYS A 289 -16.10 -1.61 -6.56
CA CYS A 289 -16.33 -2.41 -7.78
C CYS A 289 -17.53 -1.96 -8.61
N GLY A 290 -18.37 -1.07 -8.08
CA GLY A 290 -19.69 -0.78 -8.63
C GLY A 290 -20.67 -1.94 -8.47
N TYR A 291 -21.88 -1.81 -9.03
CA TYR A 291 -22.91 -2.84 -8.93
C TYR A 291 -22.57 -4.15 -9.66
N PHE A 292 -21.56 -4.18 -10.53
CA PHE A 292 -21.15 -5.42 -11.19
C PHE A 292 -20.66 -6.49 -10.20
N VAL A 293 -20.20 -6.11 -9.02
CA VAL A 293 -19.83 -7.08 -7.98
C VAL A 293 -21.02 -7.95 -7.58
N LEU A 294 -22.22 -7.39 -7.50
CA LEU A 294 -23.46 -8.12 -7.19
C LEU A 294 -23.89 -9.04 -8.35
N LEU A 295 -23.61 -8.65 -9.58
CA LEU A 295 -23.93 -9.43 -10.76
C LEU A 295 -22.89 -10.51 -11.07
N THR A 296 -21.76 -10.51 -10.37
CA THR A 296 -20.65 -11.42 -10.64
C THR A 296 -21.05 -12.90 -10.64
N PRO A 297 -21.83 -13.44 -9.68
CA PRO A 297 -22.26 -14.84 -9.72
C PRO A 297 -23.06 -15.18 -10.98
N PHE A 298 -23.95 -14.28 -11.41
CA PHE A 298 -24.73 -14.45 -12.64
C PHE A 298 -23.84 -14.37 -13.90
N LEU A 299 -22.91 -13.43 -13.96
CA LEU A 299 -21.96 -13.30 -15.06
C LEU A 299 -21.04 -14.52 -15.18
N ILE A 300 -20.60 -15.08 -14.04
CA ILE A 300 -19.83 -16.33 -13.98
C ILE A 300 -20.68 -17.47 -14.55
N TRP A 301 -21.90 -17.65 -14.05
CA TRP A 301 -22.80 -18.70 -14.51
C TRP A 301 -23.05 -18.60 -16.03
N MET A 302 -23.33 -17.40 -16.53
CA MET A 302 -23.56 -17.14 -17.95
C MET A 302 -22.31 -17.45 -18.80
N SER A 303 -21.12 -17.11 -18.31
CA SER A 303 -19.86 -17.39 -19.00
C SER A 303 -19.54 -18.89 -19.05
N MET A 304 -20.02 -19.67 -18.06
CA MET A 304 -19.84 -21.12 -17.99
C MET A 304 -20.87 -21.88 -18.81
N SER A 305 -22.11 -21.37 -18.90
CA SER A 305 -23.24 -22.06 -19.57
C SER A 305 -23.23 -21.92 -21.10
N GLY A 306 -22.41 -21.04 -21.67
CA GLY A 306 -22.31 -20.83 -23.10
C GLY A 306 -21.79 -22.07 -23.84
N HIS A 307 -22.62 -22.70 -24.68
CA HIS A 307 -22.33 -23.92 -25.44
C HIS A 307 -21.22 -23.76 -26.51
N SER A 308 -20.82 -22.54 -26.83
CA SER A 308 -19.77 -22.28 -27.82
C SER A 308 -18.38 -22.23 -27.15
N ARG A 309 -17.77 -23.40 -27.00
CA ARG A 309 -16.39 -23.57 -26.48
C ARG A 309 -15.34 -23.13 -27.51
N THR A 310 -15.40 -21.89 -27.97
CA THR A 310 -14.28 -21.36 -28.74
C THR A 310 -13.08 -21.12 -27.80
N ARG A 311 -11.88 -21.22 -28.37
CA ARG A 311 -10.60 -21.07 -27.63
C ARG A 311 -10.55 -19.79 -26.77
N GLN A 312 -11.24 -18.74 -27.20
CA GLN A 312 -11.32 -17.42 -26.55
C GLN A 312 -12.19 -17.42 -25.27
N GLN A 313 -13.08 -18.44 -25.09
CA GLN A 313 -13.95 -18.55 -23.91
C GLN A 313 -13.34 -19.35 -22.75
N ARG A 314 -12.20 -20.01 -22.98
CA ARG A 314 -11.48 -20.78 -21.93
C ARG A 314 -10.62 -19.94 -20.99
N THR A 315 -10.34 -18.73 -21.39
CA THR A 315 -9.38 -17.82 -20.79
C THR A 315 -9.79 -17.15 -19.47
N PRO A 316 -11.09 -16.99 -19.15
CA PRO A 316 -11.48 -16.31 -17.93
C PRO A 316 -11.19 -17.11 -16.65
N TRP A 317 -10.96 -18.42 -16.75
CA TRP A 317 -10.85 -19.28 -15.57
C TRP A 317 -9.76 -18.86 -14.60
N LEU A 318 -8.59 -18.46 -15.08
CA LEU A 318 -7.50 -18.01 -14.18
C LEU A 318 -7.95 -16.81 -13.35
N ALA A 319 -8.50 -15.78 -14.02
CA ALA A 319 -8.98 -14.60 -13.32
C ALA A 319 -10.19 -14.90 -12.43
N LEU A 320 -11.15 -15.70 -12.92
CA LEU A 320 -12.35 -16.08 -12.16
C LEU A 320 -12.01 -16.85 -10.89
N VAL A 321 -11.11 -17.84 -10.97
CA VAL A 321 -10.73 -18.63 -9.80
C VAL A 321 -9.87 -17.83 -8.82
N LEU A 322 -9.21 -16.76 -9.26
CA LEU A 322 -8.55 -15.82 -8.36
C LEU A 322 -9.53 -14.83 -7.69
N VAL A 323 -10.65 -14.49 -8.34
CA VAL A 323 -11.66 -13.57 -7.77
C VAL A 323 -12.24 -14.12 -6.47
N VAL A 324 -12.59 -15.41 -6.41
CA VAL A 324 -13.23 -15.99 -5.22
C VAL A 324 -12.30 -16.03 -4.00
N PRO A 325 -11.07 -16.55 -4.08
CA PRO A 325 -10.16 -16.50 -2.93
C PRO A 325 -9.80 -15.09 -2.49
N THR A 326 -9.54 -14.16 -3.44
CA THR A 326 -9.21 -12.78 -3.08
C THR A 326 -10.40 -12.03 -2.48
N TYR A 327 -11.64 -12.35 -2.87
CA TYR A 327 -12.84 -11.89 -2.16
C TYR A 327 -12.85 -12.39 -0.71
N GLY A 328 -12.61 -13.69 -0.48
CA GLY A 328 -12.52 -14.26 0.86
C GLY A 328 -11.40 -13.64 1.70
N PHE A 329 -10.22 -13.40 1.11
CA PHE A 329 -9.14 -12.70 1.80
C PHE A 329 -9.48 -11.25 2.12
N THR A 330 -10.25 -10.56 1.26
CA THR A 330 -10.69 -9.19 1.53
C THR A 330 -11.69 -9.15 2.69
N ILE A 331 -12.55 -10.15 2.82
CA ILE A 331 -13.40 -10.31 4.02
C ILE A 331 -12.53 -10.42 5.28
N TRP A 332 -11.45 -11.16 5.20
CA TRP A 332 -10.52 -11.33 6.33
C TRP A 332 -9.72 -10.05 6.63
N GLN A 333 -9.17 -9.38 5.58
CA GLN A 333 -8.38 -8.15 5.72
C GLN A 333 -8.64 -7.21 4.54
N ALA A 334 -9.00 -5.95 4.82
CA ALA A 334 -9.33 -4.94 3.81
C ALA A 334 -8.22 -4.69 2.77
N ARG A 335 -6.94 -4.87 3.16
CA ARG A 335 -5.78 -4.71 2.26
C ARG A 335 -5.81 -5.63 1.03
N TRP A 336 -6.46 -6.80 1.11
CA TRP A 336 -6.67 -7.67 -0.04
C TRP A 336 -7.62 -7.07 -1.08
N GLY A 337 -8.36 -6.01 -0.73
CA GLY A 337 -9.21 -5.26 -1.64
C GLY A 337 -8.45 -4.71 -2.85
N TYR A 338 -7.17 -4.35 -2.71
CA TYR A 338 -6.31 -3.93 -3.83
C TYR A 338 -6.23 -5.03 -4.91
N PHE A 339 -5.93 -6.25 -4.51
CA PHE A 339 -5.75 -7.38 -5.42
C PHE A 339 -7.09 -7.94 -5.89
N PHE A 340 -8.10 -7.99 -5.01
CA PHE A 340 -9.44 -8.42 -5.39
C PHE A 340 -10.00 -7.54 -6.52
N VAL A 341 -10.00 -6.22 -6.35
CA VAL A 341 -10.57 -5.31 -7.35
C VAL A 341 -9.75 -5.30 -8.63
N LEU A 342 -8.43 -5.40 -8.53
CA LEU A 342 -7.55 -5.53 -9.70
C LEU A 342 -7.90 -6.79 -10.51
N ILE A 343 -8.00 -7.95 -9.86
CA ILE A 343 -8.32 -9.23 -10.50
C ILE A 343 -9.76 -9.21 -11.05
N PHE A 344 -10.69 -8.62 -10.29
CA PHE A 344 -12.07 -8.42 -10.73
C PHE A 344 -12.13 -7.57 -12.01
N ALA A 345 -11.41 -6.45 -12.05
CA ALA A 345 -11.32 -5.61 -13.25
C ALA A 345 -10.77 -6.39 -14.45
N LEU A 346 -9.71 -7.18 -14.24
CA LEU A 346 -9.14 -8.05 -15.29
C LEU A 346 -10.13 -9.09 -15.82
N ALA A 347 -10.98 -9.64 -14.95
CA ALA A 347 -11.98 -10.64 -15.31
C ALA A 347 -13.18 -10.06 -16.11
N LEU A 348 -13.56 -8.80 -15.86
CA LEU A 348 -14.77 -8.20 -16.40
C LEU A 348 -14.92 -8.30 -17.92
N PRO A 349 -13.91 -8.00 -18.76
CA PRO A 349 -14.06 -8.12 -20.22
C PRO A 349 -14.46 -9.52 -20.68
N ALA A 350 -13.93 -10.54 -20.00
CA ALA A 350 -14.23 -11.95 -20.30
C ALA A 350 -15.61 -12.35 -19.77
N LEU A 351 -16.01 -11.88 -18.59
CA LEU A 351 -17.33 -12.11 -18.02
C LEU A 351 -18.45 -11.47 -18.84
N LEU A 352 -18.18 -10.33 -19.47
CA LEU A 352 -19.13 -9.58 -20.29
C LEU A 352 -19.17 -10.07 -21.75
N ALA A 353 -18.17 -10.82 -22.20
CA ALA A 353 -18.06 -11.30 -23.58
C ALA A 353 -19.29 -12.10 -24.09
N PRO A 354 -20.02 -12.90 -23.28
CA PRO A 354 -21.23 -13.58 -23.73
C PRO A 354 -22.39 -12.65 -24.09
N ILE A 355 -22.37 -11.39 -23.62
CA ILE A 355 -23.43 -10.42 -23.86
C ILE A 355 -23.27 -9.85 -25.27
N LYS A 356 -24.22 -10.18 -26.19
CA LYS A 356 -24.13 -9.81 -27.59
C LYS A 356 -24.42 -8.34 -27.89
N SER A 357 -25.13 -7.65 -27.00
CA SER A 357 -25.49 -6.24 -27.17
C SER A 357 -24.45 -5.30 -26.55
N PRO A 358 -23.60 -4.60 -27.32
CA PRO A 358 -22.66 -3.63 -26.78
C PRO A 358 -23.37 -2.48 -26.04
N ALA A 359 -24.51 -2.03 -26.53
CA ALA A 359 -25.28 -0.97 -25.88
C ALA A 359 -25.73 -1.39 -24.48
N ALA A 360 -26.24 -2.63 -24.31
CA ALA A 360 -26.63 -3.15 -23.01
C ALA A 360 -25.45 -3.20 -22.03
N VAL A 361 -24.27 -3.63 -22.50
CA VAL A 361 -23.06 -3.67 -21.65
C VAL A 361 -22.67 -2.26 -21.20
N TRP A 362 -22.67 -1.28 -22.11
CA TRP A 362 -22.28 0.09 -21.75
C TRP A 362 -23.28 0.78 -20.84
N ILE A 363 -24.60 0.59 -21.08
CA ILE A 363 -25.62 1.10 -20.16
C ILE A 363 -25.48 0.47 -18.78
N ALA A 364 -25.35 -0.86 -18.72
CA ALA A 364 -25.13 -1.57 -17.44
C ALA A 364 -23.85 -1.11 -16.74
N PHE A 365 -22.77 -0.86 -17.49
CA PHE A 365 -21.52 -0.37 -16.92
C PHE A 365 -21.66 1.03 -16.32
N VAL A 366 -22.24 1.97 -17.07
CA VAL A 366 -22.45 3.34 -16.58
C VAL A 366 -23.33 3.35 -15.32
N LEU A 367 -24.40 2.55 -15.31
CA LEU A 367 -25.23 2.40 -14.12
C LEU A 367 -24.45 1.72 -12.96
N SER A 368 -23.60 0.74 -13.29
CA SER A 368 -22.83 -0.01 -12.30
C SER A 368 -21.82 0.87 -11.56
N ILE A 369 -21.16 1.81 -12.24
CA ILE A 369 -20.13 2.66 -11.59
C ILE A 369 -20.71 3.82 -10.79
N PHE A 370 -22.03 3.98 -10.71
CA PHE A 370 -22.66 5.08 -9.98
C PHE A 370 -22.20 5.21 -8.51
N PRO A 371 -22.06 4.14 -7.70
CA PRO A 371 -21.53 4.25 -6.34
C PRO A 371 -20.08 4.74 -6.30
N ILE A 372 -19.27 4.39 -7.31
CA ILE A 372 -17.89 4.87 -7.45
C ILE A 372 -17.89 6.37 -7.77
N LEU A 373 -18.73 6.80 -8.71
CA LEU A 373 -18.84 8.22 -9.09
C LEU A 373 -19.35 9.07 -7.92
N ARG A 374 -20.26 8.54 -7.11
CA ARG A 374 -20.71 9.21 -5.89
C ARG A 374 -19.57 9.37 -4.86
N ASP A 375 -18.73 8.36 -4.67
CA ASP A 375 -17.54 8.46 -3.81
C ASP A 375 -16.58 9.55 -4.33
N TRP A 376 -16.43 9.66 -5.66
CA TRP A 376 -15.64 10.73 -6.28
C TRP A 376 -16.26 12.10 -6.10
N ASP A 377 -17.59 12.22 -6.21
CA ASP A 377 -18.30 13.47 -5.96
C ASP A 377 -18.03 13.99 -4.55
N GLU A 378 -18.17 13.12 -3.53
CA GLU A 378 -17.86 13.44 -2.13
C GLU A 378 -16.38 13.81 -1.90
N ARG A 379 -15.44 13.25 -2.69
CA ARG A 379 -14.00 13.57 -2.62
C ARG A 379 -13.65 14.91 -3.26
N ILE A 380 -14.23 15.18 -4.43
CA ILE A 380 -13.93 16.39 -5.23
C ILE A 380 -14.70 17.60 -4.68
N TRP A 381 -15.92 17.38 -4.22
CA TRP A 381 -16.82 18.40 -3.68
C TRP A 381 -17.18 18.08 -2.22
N PRO A 382 -16.19 18.14 -1.31
CA PRO A 382 -16.44 17.87 0.10
C PRO A 382 -17.43 18.90 0.68
N ASN A 383 -18.29 18.46 1.59
CA ASN A 383 -19.11 19.37 2.35
C ASN A 383 -18.27 20.18 3.37
N GLU A 384 -18.87 21.21 3.99
CA GLU A 384 -18.16 22.10 4.90
C GLU A 384 -17.46 21.36 6.06
N THR A 385 -18.12 20.35 6.64
CA THR A 385 -17.55 19.55 7.74
C THR A 385 -16.34 18.73 7.26
N GLN A 386 -16.44 18.11 6.10
CA GLN A 386 -15.32 17.35 5.51
C GLN A 386 -14.16 18.27 5.12
N LEU A 387 -14.47 19.46 4.59
CA LEU A 387 -13.45 20.45 4.24
C LEU A 387 -12.74 20.96 5.50
N ALA A 388 -13.48 21.30 6.56
CA ALA A 388 -12.91 21.71 7.84
C ALA A 388 -11.99 20.64 8.44
N ALA A 389 -12.42 19.37 8.44
CA ALA A 389 -11.59 18.25 8.92
C ALA A 389 -10.30 18.08 8.11
N ARG A 390 -10.34 18.24 6.77
CA ARG A 390 -9.13 18.19 5.92
C ARG A 390 -8.18 19.35 6.24
N VAL A 391 -8.70 20.55 6.42
CA VAL A 391 -7.89 21.73 6.78
C VAL A 391 -7.24 21.54 8.14
N GLU A 392 -7.97 20.99 9.11
CA GLU A 392 -7.45 20.67 10.45
C GLU A 392 -6.30 19.67 10.37
N LEU A 393 -6.46 18.55 9.65
CA LEU A 393 -5.41 17.54 9.46
C LEU A 393 -4.14 18.12 8.78
N ARG A 394 -4.30 19.02 7.78
CA ARG A 394 -3.16 19.71 7.14
C ARG A 394 -2.44 20.60 8.14
N ASN A 395 -3.18 21.34 8.96
CA ASN A 395 -2.62 22.22 9.99
C ASN A 395 -1.90 21.42 11.06
N GLU A 396 -2.49 20.30 11.54
CA GLU A 396 -1.82 19.38 12.48
C GLU A 396 -0.49 18.84 11.89
N SER A 397 -0.51 18.39 10.63
CA SER A 397 0.69 17.89 9.96
C SER A 397 1.78 18.98 9.86
N ALA A 398 1.41 20.22 9.53
CA ALA A 398 2.33 21.34 9.47
C ALA A 398 2.93 21.67 10.84
N GLN A 399 2.11 21.68 11.90
CA GLN A 399 2.54 21.91 13.28
C GLN A 399 3.46 20.81 13.80
N LEU A 400 3.15 19.55 13.50
CA LEU A 400 4.01 18.43 13.86
C LEU A 400 5.38 18.55 13.18
N ARG A 401 5.38 18.90 11.90
CA ARG A 401 6.63 19.11 11.14
C ARG A 401 7.48 20.25 11.75
N GLU A 402 6.87 21.35 12.13
CA GLU A 402 7.54 22.48 12.78
C GLU A 402 8.28 22.05 14.04
N LEU A 403 7.58 21.33 14.95
CA LEU A 403 8.20 20.81 16.17
C LEU A 403 9.27 19.76 15.88
N ALA A 404 9.04 18.85 14.93
CA ALA A 404 10.01 17.84 14.57
C ALA A 404 11.31 18.46 14.00
N LEU A 405 11.20 19.47 13.16
CA LEU A 405 12.37 20.20 12.62
C LEU A 405 13.20 20.89 13.72
N SER A 406 12.57 21.33 14.81
CA SER A 406 13.28 21.94 15.95
C SER A 406 14.21 20.96 16.67
N LEU A 407 14.03 19.64 16.46
CA LEU A 407 14.88 18.59 17.04
C LEU A 407 16.08 18.20 16.15
N GLN A 408 16.22 18.79 14.98
CA GLN A 408 17.34 18.47 14.10
C GLN A 408 18.67 18.74 14.81
N SER A 409 19.49 17.69 14.95
CA SER A 409 20.80 17.74 15.59
C SER A 409 21.71 16.69 14.97
N ARG A 410 23.03 16.90 15.10
CA ARG A 410 24.02 15.87 14.75
C ARG A 410 24.10 14.76 15.81
N ASP A 411 23.79 15.10 17.06
CA ASP A 411 23.75 14.13 18.14
C ASP A 411 22.41 13.40 18.14
N VAL A 412 22.46 12.13 18.55
CA VAL A 412 21.28 11.27 18.62
C VAL A 412 20.48 11.60 19.88
N HIS A 413 19.29 12.13 19.70
CA HIS A 413 18.34 12.48 20.75
C HIS A 413 17.01 11.75 20.54
N PRO A 414 16.88 10.50 21.02
CA PRO A 414 15.69 9.69 20.78
C PRO A 414 14.43 10.35 21.33
N PHE A 415 13.31 10.10 20.66
CA PHE A 415 12.01 10.64 21.09
C PHE A 415 10.97 9.53 21.32
N LEU A 416 9.97 9.84 22.15
CA LEU A 416 8.78 9.04 22.37
C LEU A 416 7.56 9.84 21.90
N ALA A 417 6.74 9.21 21.07
CA ALA A 417 5.50 9.78 20.51
C ALA A 417 4.48 8.65 20.29
N PRO A 418 3.19 8.94 20.06
CA PRO A 418 2.23 7.95 19.57
C PRO A 418 2.78 7.25 18.31
N TRP A 419 2.61 5.93 18.24
CA TRP A 419 3.26 5.08 17.22
C TRP A 419 2.98 5.55 15.77
N TRP A 420 1.77 6.05 15.48
CA TRP A 420 1.39 6.52 14.13
C TRP A 420 1.98 7.88 13.74
N LEU A 421 2.49 8.65 14.71
CA LEU A 421 3.19 9.93 14.47
C LEU A 421 4.71 9.74 14.39
N SER A 422 5.24 8.70 15.03
CA SER A 422 6.67 8.48 15.16
C SER A 422 7.43 8.47 13.83
N PRO A 423 6.97 7.80 12.76
CA PRO A 423 7.71 7.79 11.49
C PRO A 423 7.83 9.17 10.83
N SER A 424 6.80 10.02 10.92
CA SER A 424 6.86 11.38 10.36
C SER A 424 7.82 12.27 11.16
N ILE A 425 7.82 12.15 12.49
CA ILE A 425 8.77 12.86 13.36
C ILE A 425 10.20 12.42 13.03
N ALA A 426 10.44 11.10 12.92
CA ALA A 426 11.76 10.56 12.57
C ALA A 426 12.24 11.08 11.20
N TYR A 427 11.36 11.11 10.21
CA TYR A 427 11.67 11.61 8.87
C TYR A 427 12.10 13.08 8.88
N TRP A 428 11.38 13.95 9.58
CA TRP A 428 11.66 15.38 9.60
C TRP A 428 12.80 15.78 10.54
N SER A 429 12.90 15.12 11.70
CA SER A 429 13.92 15.45 12.70
C SER A 429 15.27 14.79 12.45
N GLY A 430 15.28 13.65 11.75
CA GLY A 430 16.46 12.79 11.67
C GLY A 430 16.80 12.10 13.01
N GLN A 431 15.85 12.06 13.96
CA GLN A 431 16.03 11.44 15.26
C GLN A 431 15.29 10.09 15.36
N PRO A 432 15.80 9.09 16.08
CA PRO A 432 15.14 7.80 16.22
C PRO A 432 13.98 7.86 17.22
N GLY A 433 12.89 7.14 16.88
CA GLY A 433 11.70 6.99 17.71
C GLY A 433 11.69 5.68 18.49
N VAL A 434 11.03 5.70 19.67
CA VAL A 434 10.77 4.49 20.46
C VAL A 434 9.83 3.57 19.70
N ALA A 435 8.78 4.09 19.08
CA ALA A 435 7.82 3.34 18.29
C ALA A 435 8.02 3.56 16.79
N GLY A 436 7.50 2.65 15.99
CA GLY A 436 7.35 2.75 14.54
C GLY A 436 5.96 2.30 14.10
N SER A 437 5.69 2.25 12.79
CA SER A 437 4.38 1.88 12.23
C SER A 437 4.26 0.41 11.84
N SER A 438 5.29 -0.38 12.04
CA SER A 438 5.35 -1.76 11.55
C SER A 438 5.32 -2.80 12.68
N HIS A 439 4.93 -4.04 12.32
CA HIS A 439 4.89 -5.16 13.27
C HIS A 439 6.27 -5.57 13.83
N GLU A 440 7.36 -5.11 13.24
CA GLU A 440 8.71 -5.27 13.79
C GLU A 440 8.99 -4.32 14.96
N SER A 441 8.18 -3.27 15.10
CA SER A 441 8.30 -2.27 16.17
C SER A 441 7.34 -2.49 17.35
N LEU A 442 6.75 -3.70 17.47
CA LEU A 442 5.71 -3.99 18.48
C LEU A 442 6.14 -3.68 19.91
N ASN A 443 7.39 -3.93 20.29
CA ASN A 443 7.88 -3.61 21.63
C ASN A 443 7.84 -2.10 21.89
N GLY A 444 8.30 -1.29 20.94
CA GLY A 444 8.24 0.16 21.05
C GLY A 444 6.81 0.70 20.99
N ILE A 445 5.91 0.07 20.22
CA ILE A 445 4.47 0.40 20.18
C ILE A 445 3.84 0.13 21.55
N GLU A 446 4.14 -1.03 22.16
CA GLU A 446 3.66 -1.41 23.50
C GLU A 446 4.18 -0.44 24.56
N ASP A 447 5.48 -0.17 24.57
CA ASP A 447 6.09 0.74 25.53
C ASP A 447 5.55 2.17 25.39
N SER A 448 5.35 2.64 24.16
CA SER A 448 4.71 3.94 23.91
C SER A 448 3.27 3.97 24.45
N ALA A 449 2.49 2.91 24.23
CA ALA A 449 1.12 2.82 24.73
C ALA A 449 1.08 2.78 26.28
N ARG A 450 1.98 2.01 26.92
CA ARG A 450 2.12 1.96 28.39
C ARG A 450 2.51 3.31 28.96
N PHE A 451 3.45 4.01 28.34
CA PHE A 451 3.86 5.35 28.76
C PHE A 451 2.68 6.32 28.80
N PHE A 452 1.92 6.41 27.71
CA PHE A 452 0.82 7.38 27.61
C PHE A 452 -0.39 7.02 28.48
N LEU A 453 -0.61 5.72 28.74
CA LEU A 453 -1.77 5.26 29.51
C LEU A 453 -1.52 5.17 31.00
N SER A 454 -0.27 5.23 31.46
CA SER A 454 0.10 5.05 32.85
C SER A 454 -0.49 6.12 33.75
N GLU A 455 -0.93 5.71 34.95
CA GLU A 455 -1.26 6.59 36.08
C GLU A 455 -0.13 6.60 37.13
N ASP A 456 0.73 5.57 37.12
CA ASP A 456 1.94 5.49 37.95
C ASP A 456 3.12 6.17 37.23
N LEU A 457 3.93 6.92 37.96
CA LEU A 457 5.08 7.63 37.41
C LEU A 457 6.36 6.77 37.30
N GLN A 458 6.38 5.58 37.90
CA GLN A 458 7.54 4.70 37.88
C GLN A 458 7.73 4.02 36.54
N GLU A 459 6.63 3.50 35.96
CA GLU A 459 6.67 2.82 34.66
C GLU A 459 7.10 3.78 33.54
N PRO A 460 6.51 4.98 33.35
CA PRO A 460 6.97 5.96 32.38
C PRO A 460 8.46 6.30 32.52
N ARG A 461 8.94 6.52 33.75
CA ARG A 461 10.35 6.84 33.99
C ARG A 461 11.27 5.71 33.54
N LYS A 462 10.93 4.45 33.85
CA LYS A 462 11.67 3.27 33.41
C LYS A 462 11.70 3.14 31.89
N ILE A 463 10.56 3.38 31.20
CA ILE A 463 10.48 3.37 29.73
C ILE A 463 11.43 4.42 29.14
N LEU A 464 11.37 5.66 29.64
CA LEU A 464 12.24 6.74 29.16
C LEU A 464 13.73 6.40 29.35
N GLN A 465 14.11 5.80 30.48
CA GLN A 465 15.49 5.37 30.76
C GLN A 465 15.93 4.22 29.84
N ASN A 466 15.09 3.19 29.66
CA ASN A 466 15.41 2.02 28.84
C ASN A 466 15.65 2.43 27.37
N HIS A 467 14.87 3.37 26.87
CA HIS A 467 14.97 3.86 25.49
C HIS A 467 15.86 5.11 25.37
N ARG A 468 16.49 5.59 26.45
CA ARG A 468 17.35 6.79 26.47
C ARG A 468 16.65 8.00 25.82
N VAL A 469 15.35 8.15 26.09
CA VAL A 469 14.52 9.20 25.49
C VAL A 469 15.00 10.58 25.90
N ALA A 470 15.14 11.48 24.96
CA ALA A 470 15.46 12.89 25.20
C ALA A 470 14.21 13.78 25.11
N TRP A 471 13.24 13.38 24.28
CA TRP A 471 12.06 14.18 23.95
C TRP A 471 10.78 13.36 23.99
N VAL A 472 9.68 13.97 24.45
CA VAL A 472 8.34 13.38 24.42
C VAL A 472 7.40 14.32 23.70
N PHE A 473 6.66 13.79 22.70
CA PHE A 473 5.58 14.49 22.01
C PHE A 473 4.24 14.11 22.62
N ALA A 474 3.50 15.07 23.12
CA ALA A 474 2.11 14.91 23.50
C ALA A 474 1.20 15.47 22.42
N TYR A 475 0.09 14.79 22.21
CA TYR A 475 -0.91 15.08 21.19
C TYR A 475 -2.29 14.75 21.75
N ASP A 476 -3.37 15.13 21.11
CA ASP A 476 -4.77 14.85 21.44
C ASP A 476 -4.95 13.70 22.44
N SER A 477 -5.10 14.04 23.69
CA SER A 477 -5.06 13.08 24.80
C SER A 477 -6.15 12.02 24.73
N GLU A 478 -7.33 12.34 24.17
CA GLU A 478 -8.41 11.36 24.05
C GLU A 478 -8.09 10.32 22.97
N ARG A 479 -7.59 10.77 21.83
CA ARG A 479 -7.19 9.90 20.73
C ARG A 479 -6.01 9.01 21.11
N VAL A 480 -5.03 9.56 21.82
CA VAL A 480 -3.87 8.80 22.31
C VAL A 480 -4.29 7.79 23.36
N ALA A 481 -5.14 8.17 24.33
CA ALA A 481 -5.61 7.27 25.38
C ALA A 481 -6.44 6.11 24.80
N GLN A 482 -7.39 6.37 23.91
CA GLN A 482 -8.23 5.35 23.29
C GLN A 482 -7.39 4.36 22.47
N ASN A 483 -6.43 4.86 21.66
CA ASN A 483 -5.58 4.00 20.86
C ASN A 483 -4.65 3.16 21.74
N SER A 484 -4.03 3.76 22.76
CA SER A 484 -3.14 3.04 23.69
C SER A 484 -3.91 1.96 24.47
N ALA A 485 -5.13 2.26 24.93
CA ALA A 485 -5.99 1.29 25.60
C ALA A 485 -6.36 0.11 24.67
N ALA A 486 -6.66 0.40 23.39
CA ALA A 486 -6.92 -0.63 22.38
C ALA A 486 -5.70 -1.53 22.13
N VAL A 487 -4.49 -0.96 22.00
CA VAL A 487 -3.23 -1.70 21.81
C VAL A 487 -2.94 -2.62 23.00
N LEU A 488 -3.13 -2.11 24.24
CA LEU A 488 -2.89 -2.88 25.45
C LEU A 488 -4.06 -3.81 25.83
N ASN A 489 -5.20 -3.66 25.18
CA ASN A 489 -6.48 -4.32 25.52
C ASN A 489 -6.85 -4.13 26.99
N GLN A 490 -6.78 -2.88 27.44
CA GLN A 490 -7.07 -2.45 28.80
C GLN A 490 -8.22 -1.44 28.83
N GLU A 491 -8.89 -1.30 29.96
CA GLU A 491 -9.82 -0.22 30.18
C GLU A 491 -9.10 1.13 30.24
N LEU A 492 -9.81 2.18 29.85
CA LEU A 492 -9.29 3.53 29.86
C LEU A 492 -9.13 4.02 31.30
N PRO A 493 -7.90 4.36 31.79
CA PRO A 493 -7.71 4.91 33.12
C PRO A 493 -8.38 6.28 33.30
N LEU A 494 -8.67 6.67 34.54
CA LEU A 494 -9.29 7.96 34.84
C LEU A 494 -8.33 9.12 34.57
N HIS A 495 -7.06 8.96 34.92
CA HIS A 495 -6.03 10.00 34.86
C HIS A 495 -4.77 9.56 34.11
N PRO A 496 -4.89 9.13 32.83
CA PRO A 496 -3.72 8.69 32.08
C PRO A 496 -2.74 9.85 31.86
N LEU A 497 -1.45 9.54 31.83
CA LEU A 497 -0.39 10.54 31.69
C LEU A 497 -0.54 11.41 30.43
N CYS A 498 -1.04 10.86 29.33
CA CYS A 498 -1.31 11.64 28.11
C CYS A 498 -2.27 12.82 28.36
N ARG A 499 -3.27 12.67 29.25
CA ARG A 499 -4.17 13.78 29.60
C ARG A 499 -3.46 14.89 30.35
N VAL A 500 -2.57 14.54 31.28
CA VAL A 500 -1.75 15.52 32.00
C VAL A 500 -0.86 16.28 31.04
N LEU A 501 -0.16 15.56 30.17
CA LEU A 501 0.79 16.15 29.21
C LEU A 501 0.10 17.05 28.19
N ASP A 502 -1.11 16.72 27.79
CA ASP A 502 -1.84 17.51 26.81
C ASP A 502 -2.62 18.68 27.43
N ARG A 503 -3.39 18.44 28.50
CA ARG A 503 -4.35 19.43 29.03
C ARG A 503 -3.77 20.31 30.15
N THR A 504 -2.86 19.78 30.95
CA THR A 504 -2.29 20.46 32.12
C THR A 504 -0.77 20.39 32.17
N PRO A 505 -0.06 21.00 31.20
CA PRO A 505 1.41 20.93 31.11
C PRO A 505 2.14 21.36 32.40
N SER A 506 1.54 22.25 33.19
CA SER A 506 2.08 22.68 34.48
C SER A 506 2.09 21.62 35.56
N GLN A 507 1.31 20.54 35.38
CA GLN A 507 1.24 19.38 36.29
C GLN A 507 2.03 18.18 35.75
N ALA A 508 2.82 18.37 34.69
CA ALA A 508 3.68 17.32 34.15
C ALA A 508 4.64 16.81 35.24
N PRO A 509 4.97 15.49 35.22
CA PRO A 509 5.92 14.93 36.16
C PRO A 509 7.27 15.68 36.17
N PRO A 510 7.97 15.79 37.30
CA PRO A 510 9.21 16.59 37.43
C PRO A 510 10.34 16.18 36.48
N PHE A 511 10.32 14.95 35.97
CA PHE A 511 11.29 14.46 34.97
C PHE A 511 10.95 14.88 33.54
N LEU A 512 9.81 15.57 33.30
CA LEU A 512 9.39 16.11 32.01
C LEU A 512 9.34 17.64 32.08
N ILE A 513 10.24 18.30 31.38
CA ILE A 513 10.31 19.75 31.32
C ILE A 513 9.57 20.20 30.04
N PHE A 514 8.49 20.95 30.20
CA PHE A 514 7.81 21.58 29.07
C PHE A 514 8.78 22.47 28.28
N SER A 515 8.84 22.27 26.96
CA SER A 515 9.82 22.93 26.10
C SER A 515 9.18 23.84 25.03
N ALA A 516 8.20 23.30 24.30
CA ALA A 516 7.54 24.02 23.22
C ALA A 516 6.12 23.48 22.99
N GLN A 517 5.28 24.28 22.32
CA GLN A 517 3.96 23.84 21.89
C GLN A 517 3.54 24.49 20.58
N THR A 518 2.64 23.82 19.89
CA THR A 518 1.79 24.38 18.84
C THR A 518 0.32 24.28 19.30
N ALA A 519 -0.64 24.56 18.43
CA ALA A 519 -2.05 24.41 18.82
C ALA A 519 -2.42 22.94 19.10
N ALA A 520 -1.86 21.97 18.34
CA ALA A 520 -2.21 20.56 18.47
C ALA A 520 -1.17 19.74 19.27
N PHE A 521 0.06 20.16 19.39
CA PHE A 521 1.16 19.36 19.96
C PHE A 521 1.88 20.09 21.08
N LYS A 522 2.41 19.29 22.03
CA LYS A 522 3.29 19.77 23.10
C LYS A 522 4.56 18.92 23.12
N LEU A 523 5.69 19.56 23.35
CA LEU A 523 7.00 18.96 23.38
C LEU A 523 7.61 19.08 24.77
N TYR A 524 8.09 17.96 25.30
CA TYR A 524 8.75 17.90 26.59
C TYR A 524 10.18 17.38 26.42
N ARG A 525 11.09 17.97 27.16
CA ARG A 525 12.47 17.50 27.32
C ARG A 525 12.60 16.67 28.60
N ILE A 526 13.41 15.64 28.56
CA ILE A 526 13.73 14.88 29.78
C ILE A 526 14.70 15.68 30.65
N ALA A 527 14.37 15.82 31.95
CA ALA A 527 15.28 16.41 32.93
C ALA A 527 16.52 15.52 33.08
N VAL A 528 17.69 16.11 32.89
CA VAL A 528 18.96 15.42 33.21
C VAL A 528 19.08 15.32 34.72
N GLU A 529 19.00 14.12 35.27
CA GLU A 529 19.32 13.90 36.67
C GLU A 529 20.82 14.20 36.86
N ARG A 530 21.11 15.24 37.65
CA ARG A 530 22.50 15.59 38.07
C ARG A 530 22.96 14.66 39.16
#